data_6345ed4c1d406ecc5adc1999e41fcc8d
#
_entry.id   6345ed4c1d406ecc5adc1999e41fcc8d
#
_cell.length_a   1.000
_cell.length_b   1.000
_cell.length_c   1.000
_cell.angle_alpha   90.00
_cell.angle_beta   90.00
_cell.angle_gamma   90.00
#
_symmetry.space_group_name_H-M   'P 1'
#
loop_
_entity.id
_entity.type
_entity.pdbx_description
1 polymer ?
#
loop_
_entity_poly.entity_id
_entity_poly.type
_entity_poly.pdbx_seq_one_letter_code
_entity_poly.pdbx_strand_id
1 'polypeptide(L)'
;MTDEFVCPGRFEKKVCQNIFSECGEKNGLSDLILRAEQGDEAADAIVKKIIRKIAVVIANTVLMLNSEMVILGGDSEIFTEENIVEIKKILEKVCPFVPEVVTSKLGADAPIIGGIKVALDYAEEQIIMLWKS
;
A
#
# COMPACT_ATOMS: atom_id res chain seq x y z
N MET A 1 16.32 19.65 17.27
CA MET A 1 15.40 19.64 16.14
C MET A 1 15.73 18.45 15.28
N THR A 2 15.20 17.33 15.62
CA THR A 2 15.40 16.11 14.87
C THR A 2 14.21 16.01 13.91
N ASP A 3 14.46 16.32 12.65
CA ASP A 3 13.57 15.95 11.57
C ASP A 3 13.52 14.44 11.51
N GLU A 4 12.64 13.85 12.31
CA GLU A 4 12.18 12.51 12.09
C GLU A 4 11.34 12.50 10.82
N PHE A 5 12.02 12.57 9.70
CA PHE A 5 11.44 12.15 8.44
C PHE A 5 11.14 10.65 8.61
N VAL A 6 9.94 10.37 9.08
CA VAL A 6 9.48 9.01 9.29
C VAL A 6 9.39 8.38 7.91
N CYS A 7 10.40 7.60 7.54
CA CYS A 7 10.33 6.72 6.38
C CYS A 7 9.00 5.97 6.43
N PRO A 8 8.21 5.94 5.35
CA PRO A 8 6.92 5.24 5.31
C PRO A 8 6.99 3.82 5.91
N GLY A 9 8.08 3.09 5.66
CA GLY A 9 8.27 1.75 6.20
C GLY A 9 8.43 1.67 7.73
N ARG A 10 8.72 2.76 8.44
CA ARG A 10 8.74 2.77 9.91
C ARG A 10 7.33 2.99 10.50
N PHE A 11 6.50 3.72 9.78
CA PHE A 11 5.11 3.93 10.17
C PHE A 11 4.30 2.64 9.99
N GLU A 12 4.50 1.93 8.87
CA GLU A 12 3.91 0.60 8.64
C GLU A 12 4.35 -0.40 9.70
N LYS A 13 5.65 -0.47 10.04
CA LYS A 13 6.15 -1.35 11.12
C LYS A 13 5.52 -1.05 12.48
N LYS A 14 5.35 0.21 12.87
CA LYS A 14 4.70 0.56 14.13
C LYS A 14 3.22 0.28 14.14
N VAL A 15 2.51 0.56 13.05
CA VAL A 15 1.08 0.25 12.93
C VAL A 15 0.87 -1.27 12.90
N CYS A 16 1.69 -2.00 12.16
CA CYS A 16 1.69 -3.45 12.20
C CYS A 16 2.07 -4.00 13.57
N GLN A 17 3.15 -3.53 14.20
CA GLN A 17 3.57 -4.00 15.52
C GLN A 17 2.50 -3.79 16.61
N ASN A 18 1.77 -2.68 16.61
CA ASN A 18 0.68 -2.46 17.55
C ASN A 18 -0.57 -3.32 17.26
N ILE A 19 -0.77 -3.74 16.02
CA ILE A 19 -1.85 -4.65 15.64
C ILE A 19 -1.42 -6.10 15.88
N PHE A 20 -0.15 -6.43 15.63
CA PHE A 20 0.41 -7.76 15.79
C PHE A 20 0.71 -8.12 17.25
N SER A 21 0.90 -7.16 18.16
CA SER A 21 1.05 -7.44 19.58
C SER A 21 -0.23 -8.01 20.23
N GLU A 22 -1.37 -7.81 19.60
CA GLU A 22 -2.64 -8.43 20.03
C GLU A 22 -2.86 -9.82 19.43
N CYS A 23 -2.11 -10.22 18.40
CA CYS A 23 -2.28 -11.47 17.64
C CYS A 23 -1.03 -12.36 17.61
N GLY A 24 -0.29 -12.49 18.69
CA GLY A 24 0.78 -13.52 18.86
C GLY A 24 1.70 -13.72 17.64
N GLU A 25 2.95 -13.42 17.83
CA GLU A 25 4.06 -13.54 16.86
C GLU A 25 3.94 -14.73 15.90
N LYS A 26 3.87 -14.47 14.63
CA LYS A 26 4.41 -15.19 13.46
C LYS A 26 3.63 -15.06 12.16
N ASN A 27 2.43 -14.52 12.16
CA ASN A 27 1.58 -14.58 10.98
C ASN A 27 1.37 -13.18 10.40
N GLY A 28 1.87 -12.95 9.19
CA GLY A 28 1.75 -11.69 8.47
C GLY A 28 0.29 -11.35 8.12
N LEU A 29 0.08 -10.19 7.51
CA LEU A 29 -1.24 -9.75 7.05
C LEU A 29 -1.93 -10.77 6.13
N SER A 30 -1.15 -11.54 5.33
CA SER A 30 -1.64 -12.63 4.49
C SER A 30 -2.35 -13.72 5.29
N ASP A 31 -1.81 -14.12 6.42
CA ASP A 31 -2.43 -15.15 7.27
C ASP A 31 -3.72 -14.63 7.91
N LEU A 32 -3.75 -13.37 8.31
CA LEU A 32 -4.97 -12.75 8.84
C LEU A 32 -6.10 -12.70 7.81
N ILE A 33 -5.78 -12.36 6.57
CA ILE A 33 -6.77 -12.35 5.48
C ILE A 33 -7.27 -13.76 5.20
N LEU A 34 -6.36 -14.74 5.11
CA LEU A 34 -6.73 -16.13 4.90
C LEU A 34 -7.63 -16.66 6.02
N ARG A 35 -7.33 -16.36 7.28
CA ARG A 35 -8.16 -16.74 8.42
C ARG A 35 -9.53 -16.07 8.43
N ALA A 36 -9.58 -14.79 8.04
CA ALA A 36 -10.83 -14.07 7.88
C ALA A 36 -11.72 -14.73 6.81
N GLU A 37 -11.15 -15.14 5.66
CA GLU A 37 -11.86 -15.89 4.61
C GLU A 37 -12.36 -17.26 5.09
N GLN A 38 -11.67 -17.88 6.04
CA GLN A 38 -12.08 -19.13 6.68
C GLN A 38 -13.17 -18.97 7.74
N GLY A 39 -13.62 -17.75 7.99
CA GLY A 39 -14.70 -17.45 8.94
C GLY A 39 -14.23 -17.14 10.37
N ASP A 40 -12.95 -16.83 10.57
CA ASP A 40 -12.45 -16.35 11.87
C ASP A 40 -12.90 -14.90 12.09
N GLU A 41 -13.90 -14.71 12.95
CA GLU A 41 -14.48 -13.40 13.26
C GLU A 41 -13.45 -12.42 13.86
N ALA A 42 -12.50 -12.92 14.65
CA ALA A 42 -11.45 -12.09 15.24
C ALA A 42 -10.49 -11.57 14.16
N ALA A 43 -10.09 -12.43 13.22
CA ALA A 43 -9.27 -12.06 12.09
C ALA A 43 -10.00 -11.07 11.16
N ASP A 44 -11.27 -11.30 10.87
CA ASP A 44 -12.10 -10.41 10.06
C ASP A 44 -12.23 -9.00 10.68
N ALA A 45 -12.44 -8.92 11.99
CA ALA A 45 -12.48 -7.65 12.71
C ALA A 45 -11.16 -6.87 12.60
N ILE A 46 -10.02 -7.56 12.65
CA ILE A 46 -8.69 -6.95 12.50
C ILE A 46 -8.48 -6.47 11.06
N VAL A 47 -8.81 -7.29 10.07
CA VAL A 47 -8.72 -6.94 8.64
C VAL A 47 -9.56 -5.71 8.34
N LYS A 48 -10.81 -5.65 8.79
CA LYS A 48 -11.68 -4.48 8.65
C LYS A 48 -11.12 -3.22 9.29
N LYS A 49 -10.47 -3.36 10.45
CA LYS A 49 -9.80 -2.24 11.11
C LYS A 49 -8.61 -1.71 10.29
N ILE A 50 -7.83 -2.61 9.68
CA ILE A 50 -6.73 -2.26 8.79
C ILE A 50 -7.26 -1.56 7.54
N ILE A 51 -8.27 -2.11 6.88
CA ILE A 51 -8.93 -1.54 5.70
C ILE A 51 -9.40 -0.11 5.97
N ARG A 52 -10.04 0.14 7.11
CA ARG A 52 -10.46 1.50 7.50
C ARG A 52 -9.29 2.46 7.64
N LYS A 53 -8.19 2.03 8.25
CA LYS A 53 -6.99 2.87 8.38
C LYS A 53 -6.37 3.20 7.03
N ILE A 54 -6.27 2.21 6.14
CA ILE A 54 -5.77 2.41 4.78
C ILE A 54 -6.68 3.35 4.00
N ALA A 55 -8.00 3.18 4.08
CA ALA A 55 -8.96 4.06 3.43
C ALA A 55 -8.83 5.52 3.89
N VAL A 56 -8.57 5.75 5.18
CA VAL A 56 -8.32 7.11 5.72
C VAL A 56 -7.03 7.70 5.14
N VAL A 57 -5.96 6.92 5.06
CA VAL A 57 -4.69 7.38 4.47
C VAL A 57 -4.88 7.72 2.99
N ILE A 58 -5.58 6.86 2.24
CA ILE A 58 -5.90 7.11 0.84
C ILE A 58 -6.75 8.38 0.70
N ALA A 59 -7.79 8.53 1.50
CA ALA A 59 -8.65 9.71 1.46
C ALA A 59 -7.86 11.00 1.67
N ASN A 60 -6.99 11.05 2.68
CA ASN A 60 -6.15 12.20 2.94
C ASN A 60 -5.21 12.51 1.77
N THR A 61 -4.60 11.48 1.20
CA THR A 61 -3.69 11.64 0.05
C THR A 61 -4.44 12.14 -1.19
N VAL A 62 -5.59 11.58 -1.48
CA VAL A 62 -6.43 11.95 -2.62
C VAL A 62 -6.92 13.38 -2.48
N LEU A 63 -7.37 13.79 -1.29
CA LEU A 63 -7.82 15.15 -1.02
C LEU A 63 -6.69 16.20 -1.15
N MET A 64 -5.44 15.81 -0.82
CA MET A 64 -4.28 16.70 -0.97
C MET A 64 -3.77 16.78 -2.40
N LEU A 65 -3.68 15.66 -3.11
CA LEU A 65 -3.00 15.54 -4.39
C LEU A 65 -3.96 15.49 -5.58
N ASN A 66 -5.25 15.34 -5.34
CA ASN A 66 -6.28 15.16 -6.37
C ASN A 66 -5.96 13.99 -7.33
N SER A 67 -5.53 12.87 -6.74
CA SER A 67 -5.09 11.70 -7.51
C SER A 67 -6.27 10.97 -8.13
N GLU A 68 -6.17 10.63 -9.41
CA GLU A 68 -7.19 9.87 -10.15
C GLU A 68 -7.08 8.36 -9.89
N MET A 69 -5.88 7.89 -9.55
CA MET A 69 -5.59 6.48 -9.31
C MET A 69 -4.69 6.29 -8.10
N VAL A 70 -4.95 5.23 -7.34
CA VAL A 70 -4.12 4.77 -6.22
C VAL A 70 -3.76 3.31 -6.44
N ILE A 71 -2.46 3.03 -6.47
CA ILE A 71 -1.93 1.67 -6.62
C ILE A 71 -1.44 1.19 -5.26
N LEU A 72 -2.01 0.12 -4.76
CA LEU A 72 -1.58 -0.54 -3.53
C LEU A 72 -0.49 -1.55 -3.86
N GLY A 73 0.68 -1.38 -3.27
CA GLY A 73 1.84 -2.26 -3.46
C GLY A 73 2.39 -2.81 -2.15
N GLY A 74 3.39 -3.68 -2.23
CA GLY A 74 3.99 -4.31 -1.08
C GLY A 74 3.02 -5.26 -0.37
N ASP A 75 2.99 -5.25 0.95
CA ASP A 75 2.13 -6.16 1.73
C ASP A 75 0.63 -5.98 1.46
N SER A 76 0.22 -4.84 0.89
CA SER A 76 -1.19 -4.58 0.55
C SER A 76 -1.64 -5.21 -0.78
N GLU A 77 -0.73 -5.83 -1.55
CA GLU A 77 -1.08 -6.60 -2.75
C GLU A 77 -1.91 -7.85 -2.46
N ILE A 78 -1.87 -8.31 -1.21
CA ILE A 78 -2.65 -9.47 -0.75
C ILE A 78 -4.13 -9.15 -0.50
N PHE A 79 -4.54 -7.89 -0.57
CA PHE A 79 -5.95 -7.55 -0.46
C PHE A 79 -6.76 -8.14 -1.59
N THR A 80 -7.85 -8.81 -1.21
CA THR A 80 -8.82 -9.35 -2.15
C THR A 80 -9.63 -8.24 -2.81
N GLU A 81 -10.30 -8.57 -3.91
CA GLU A 81 -11.20 -7.61 -4.56
C GLU A 81 -12.31 -7.11 -3.63
N GLU A 82 -12.79 -7.96 -2.71
CA GLU A 82 -13.78 -7.58 -1.70
C GLU A 82 -13.23 -6.51 -0.76
N ASN A 83 -11.98 -6.64 -0.33
CA ASN A 83 -11.30 -5.65 0.49
C ASN A 83 -11.15 -4.30 -0.23
N ILE A 84 -10.83 -4.33 -1.52
CA ILE A 84 -10.74 -3.13 -2.37
C ILE A 84 -12.12 -2.46 -2.52
N VAL A 85 -13.17 -3.24 -2.71
CA VAL A 85 -14.55 -2.73 -2.75
C VAL A 85 -14.93 -2.05 -1.43
N GLU A 86 -14.53 -2.62 -0.30
CA GLU A 86 -14.78 -2.02 1.01
C GLU A 86 -14.03 -0.68 1.18
N ILE A 87 -12.77 -0.60 0.74
CA ILE A 87 -12.01 0.65 0.70
C ILE A 87 -12.76 1.70 -0.14
N LYS A 88 -13.19 1.35 -1.35
CA LYS A 88 -13.93 2.25 -2.24
C LYS A 88 -15.22 2.77 -1.60
N LYS A 89 -15.99 1.92 -0.94
CA LYS A 89 -17.20 2.33 -0.20
C LYS A 89 -16.93 3.33 0.93
N ILE A 90 -15.77 3.22 1.58
CA ILE A 90 -15.38 4.19 2.61
C ILE A 90 -15.00 5.51 1.94
N LEU A 91 -14.23 5.46 0.84
CA LEU A 91 -13.83 6.65 0.09
C LEU A 91 -15.04 7.43 -0.47
N GLU A 92 -16.06 6.73 -0.96
CA GLU A 92 -17.31 7.35 -1.44
C GLU A 92 -18.00 8.24 -0.41
N LYS A 93 -17.81 7.95 0.87
CA LYS A 93 -18.41 8.72 1.97
C LYS A 93 -17.61 9.97 2.34
N VAL A 94 -16.34 10.02 1.99
CA VAL A 94 -15.39 11.05 2.49
C VAL A 94 -14.83 11.91 1.38
N CYS A 95 -14.70 11.35 0.16
CA CYS A 95 -14.12 12.04 -0.98
C CYS A 95 -15.20 12.54 -1.94
N PRO A 96 -15.07 13.74 -2.50
CA PRO A 96 -16.00 14.27 -3.49
C PRO A 96 -15.92 13.49 -4.81
N PHE A 97 -14.81 12.80 -5.07
CA PHE A 97 -14.62 11.87 -6.18
C PHE A 97 -13.79 10.69 -5.65
N VAL A 98 -14.10 9.50 -6.14
CA VAL A 98 -13.43 8.26 -5.74
C VAL A 98 -12.36 7.94 -6.77
N PRO A 99 -11.08 7.82 -6.36
CA PRO A 99 -10.02 7.42 -7.26
C PRO A 99 -10.20 5.94 -7.66
N GLU A 100 -9.59 5.56 -8.76
CA GLU A 100 -9.42 4.16 -9.06
C GLU A 100 -8.42 3.54 -8.06
N VAL A 101 -8.84 2.54 -7.29
CA VAL A 101 -7.99 1.82 -6.35
C VAL A 101 -7.73 0.43 -6.89
N VAL A 102 -6.47 0.13 -7.13
CA VAL A 102 -6.02 -1.16 -7.69
C VAL A 102 -4.82 -1.70 -6.90
N THR A 103 -4.62 -3.01 -6.95
CA THR A 103 -3.39 -3.63 -6.44
C THR A 103 -2.32 -3.66 -7.51
N SER A 104 -1.05 -3.59 -7.09
CA SER A 104 0.10 -3.73 -8.00
C SER A 104 0.10 -5.12 -8.63
N LYS A 105 0.49 -5.19 -9.91
CA LYS A 105 0.71 -6.45 -10.63
C LYS A 105 2.16 -6.93 -10.59
N LEU A 106 3.06 -6.12 -10.03
CA LEU A 106 4.50 -6.38 -10.03
C LEU A 106 4.96 -7.18 -8.81
N GLY A 107 4.09 -7.40 -7.83
CA GLY A 107 4.41 -8.15 -6.64
C GLY A 107 5.51 -7.52 -5.79
N ALA A 108 6.16 -8.34 -4.97
CA ALA A 108 7.26 -7.94 -4.11
C ALA A 108 8.49 -7.40 -4.88
N ASP A 109 8.58 -7.68 -6.18
CA ASP A 109 9.68 -7.26 -7.04
C ASP A 109 9.53 -5.83 -7.58
N ALA A 110 8.39 -5.17 -7.33
CA ALA A 110 8.12 -3.83 -7.82
C ALA A 110 9.25 -2.80 -7.55
N PRO A 111 9.87 -2.73 -6.35
CA PRO A 111 10.97 -1.81 -6.10
C PRO A 111 12.22 -2.14 -6.93
N ILE A 112 12.51 -3.43 -7.13
CA ILE A 112 13.66 -3.91 -7.92
C ILE A 112 13.45 -3.55 -9.38
N ILE A 113 12.28 -3.84 -9.94
CA ILE A 113 11.91 -3.53 -11.33
C ILE A 113 11.98 -2.02 -11.55
N GLY A 114 11.45 -1.22 -10.63
CA GLY A 114 11.52 0.24 -10.68
C GLY A 114 12.96 0.74 -10.65
N GLY A 115 13.81 0.18 -9.79
CA GLY A 115 15.23 0.52 -9.72
C GLY A 115 15.99 0.20 -11.00
N ILE A 116 15.74 -0.97 -11.60
CA ILE A 116 16.33 -1.36 -12.90
C ILE A 116 15.89 -0.39 -13.99
N LYS A 117 14.61 -0.02 -14.04
CA LYS A 117 14.09 0.94 -15.02
C LYS A 117 14.82 2.28 -14.92
N VAL A 118 14.95 2.84 -13.72
CA VAL A 118 15.66 4.12 -13.50
C VAL A 118 17.13 4.02 -13.91
N ALA A 119 17.79 2.92 -13.60
CA ALA A 119 19.19 2.70 -13.98
C ALA A 119 19.37 2.62 -15.51
N LEU A 120 18.45 1.95 -16.21
CA LEU A 120 18.46 1.85 -17.67
C LEU A 120 18.21 3.21 -18.34
N ASP A 121 17.22 3.97 -17.86
CA ASP A 121 16.92 5.30 -18.37
C ASP A 121 18.14 6.24 -18.21
N TYR A 122 18.80 6.19 -17.04
CA TYR A 122 20.02 6.96 -16.80
C TYR A 122 21.16 6.56 -17.73
N ALA A 123 21.37 5.26 -17.94
CA ALA A 123 22.41 4.76 -18.85
C ALA A 123 22.15 5.18 -20.30
N GLU A 124 20.91 5.14 -20.72
CA GLU A 124 20.50 5.57 -22.08
C GLU A 124 20.78 7.07 -22.30
N GLU A 125 20.44 7.92 -21.33
CA GLU A 125 20.74 9.35 -21.38
C GLU A 125 22.25 9.63 -21.49
N GLN A 126 23.08 8.89 -20.75
CA GLN A 126 24.54 9.03 -20.82
C GLN A 126 25.11 8.63 -22.18
N ILE A 127 24.61 7.56 -22.78
CA ILE A 127 25.02 7.11 -24.11
C ILE A 127 24.67 8.15 -25.17
N ILE A 128 23.47 8.72 -25.12
CA ILE A 128 23.01 9.75 -26.04
C ILE A 128 23.89 11.01 -25.92
N MET A 129 24.27 11.42 -24.71
CA MET A 129 25.15 12.56 -24.49
C MET A 129 26.55 12.35 -25.11
N LEU A 130 27.12 11.14 -24.94
CA LEU A 130 28.42 10.79 -25.55
C LEU A 130 28.40 10.76 -27.06
N TRP A 131 27.27 10.43 -27.67
CA TRP A 131 27.11 10.42 -29.12
C TRP A 131 26.96 11.83 -29.73
N LYS A 132 26.49 12.79 -28.95
CA LYS A 132 26.31 14.18 -29.38
C LYS A 132 27.54 15.07 -29.18
N SER A 133 28.51 14.55 -28.42
CA SER A 133 29.80 15.25 -28.23
C SER A 133 30.82 14.85 -29.32
#